data_13f24232db17524bfa580323280e6524
#
_entry.id   13f24232db17524bfa580323280e6524
#
_cell.length_a   1.000
_cell.length_b   1.000
_cell.length_c   1.000
_cell.angle_alpha   90.00
_cell.angle_beta   90.00
_cell.angle_gamma   90.00
#
_symmetry.space_group_name_H-M   'P 1'
#
loop_
_entity.id
_entity.type
_entity.pdbx_description
1 polymer ?
#
loop_
_entity_poly.entity_id
_entity_poly.type
_entity_poly.pdbx_seq_one_letter_code
_entity_poly.pdbx_strand_id
1 'polypeptide(L)'
;MLDTATTGGAFNDLATTKEPIAKITDADFVTTGNANGAFVEMDGYLFYTDGTNVRNSDLNSLTAYSATAFKAVDMAPDNVVAIARSKNVILVFGTGSIQGFQNAGYAVGSPLERIAQSFSRIGAQSQMALTTLENDIFFLGSAQYGDTHVWRIRDYTPVKVSTSFVDKIMGTVNATQGTNYVS
;
A
#
# COMPACT_ATOMS: atom_id res chain seq x y z
N MET A 1 -7.35 -1.40 -44.62
CA MET A 1 -6.70 -2.72 -44.51
C MET A 1 -6.27 -2.88 -43.09
N LEU A 2 -7.05 -3.62 -42.30
CA LEU A 2 -6.76 -3.82 -40.86
C LEU A 2 -5.62 -4.84 -40.79
N ASP A 3 -4.53 -4.44 -40.18
CA ASP A 3 -3.41 -5.33 -39.91
C ASP A 3 -3.80 -6.28 -38.78
N THR A 4 -3.99 -7.55 -39.12
CA THR A 4 -4.39 -8.63 -38.20
C THR A 4 -3.21 -9.34 -37.52
N ALA A 5 -2.02 -8.75 -37.56
CA ALA A 5 -0.80 -9.38 -37.06
C ALA A 5 -0.33 -8.92 -35.66
N THR A 6 -1.19 -8.30 -34.86
CA THR A 6 -0.74 -7.83 -33.54
C THR A 6 -1.47 -8.61 -32.45
N THR A 7 -0.84 -9.63 -31.93
CA THR A 7 -1.16 -10.33 -30.69
C THR A 7 -0.84 -9.43 -29.46
N GLY A 8 -1.25 -8.21 -29.48
CA GLY A 8 -1.13 -7.28 -28.36
C GLY A 8 -2.40 -6.46 -28.33
N GLY A 9 -3.11 -6.51 -27.24
CA GLY A 9 -4.41 -5.90 -27.10
C GLY A 9 -4.48 -4.44 -27.58
N ALA A 10 -5.70 -3.93 -27.67
CA ALA A 10 -6.14 -2.65 -28.21
C ALA A 10 -5.40 -1.35 -27.74
N PHE A 11 -4.31 -1.47 -27.03
CA PHE A 11 -3.48 -0.36 -26.57
C PHE A 11 -2.40 0.05 -27.57
N ASN A 12 -2.13 -0.77 -28.62
CA ASN A 12 -1.14 -0.42 -29.64
C ASN A 12 -1.62 0.68 -30.61
N ASP A 13 -2.90 0.88 -30.74
CA ASP A 13 -3.46 1.92 -31.62
C ASP A 13 -3.34 3.35 -31.04
N LEU A 14 -3.03 3.48 -29.76
CA LEU A 14 -2.75 4.77 -29.13
C LEU A 14 -1.29 5.25 -29.33
N ALA A 15 -0.47 4.45 -29.98
CA ALA A 15 0.97 4.66 -30.08
C ALA A 15 1.40 5.71 -31.11
N THR A 16 0.50 6.30 -31.88
CA THR A 16 0.92 7.25 -32.93
C THR A 16 1.07 8.70 -32.45
N THR A 17 0.64 9.01 -31.21
CA THR A 17 0.73 10.39 -30.68
C THR A 17 0.93 10.48 -29.17
N LYS A 18 1.01 9.36 -28.45
CA LYS A 18 1.27 9.34 -26.99
C LYS A 18 2.40 8.37 -26.69
N GLU A 19 3.23 8.72 -25.72
CA GLU A 19 4.25 7.83 -25.18
C GLU A 19 3.63 6.47 -24.84
N PRO A 20 4.17 5.36 -25.34
CA PRO A 20 3.63 4.05 -25.03
C PRO A 20 3.71 3.79 -23.53
N ILE A 21 2.69 3.16 -22.96
CA ILE A 21 2.77 2.64 -21.59
C ILE A 21 3.87 1.58 -21.59
N ALA A 22 5.00 1.89 -20.98
CA ALA A 22 6.12 0.98 -20.85
C ALA A 22 6.02 0.21 -19.53
N LYS A 23 6.29 -1.09 -19.60
CA LYS A 23 6.46 -1.90 -18.40
C LYS A 23 7.78 -1.53 -17.72
N ILE A 24 7.79 -1.44 -16.40
CA ILE A 24 9.03 -1.34 -15.63
C ILE A 24 9.83 -2.63 -15.84
N THR A 25 11.03 -2.51 -16.39
CA THR A 25 11.93 -3.63 -16.72
C THR A 25 13.19 -3.66 -15.87
N ASP A 26 13.30 -2.75 -14.91
CA ASP A 26 14.41 -2.71 -13.99
C ASP A 26 14.48 -4.01 -13.17
N ALA A 27 15.66 -4.62 -13.09
CA ALA A 27 15.88 -5.89 -12.42
C ALA A 27 15.70 -5.80 -10.90
N ASP A 28 15.88 -4.60 -10.32
CA ASP A 28 15.73 -4.33 -8.91
C ASP A 28 14.29 -3.98 -8.50
N PHE A 29 13.38 -3.87 -9.51
CA PHE A 29 11.96 -3.72 -9.25
C PHE A 29 11.35 -5.05 -8.78
N VAL A 30 11.09 -5.17 -7.49
CA VAL A 30 10.58 -6.40 -6.88
C VAL A 30 9.07 -6.49 -7.05
N THR A 31 8.63 -7.47 -7.82
CA THR A 31 7.21 -7.76 -8.07
C THR A 31 6.68 -8.93 -7.24
N THR A 32 7.57 -9.73 -6.66
CA THR A 32 7.21 -10.92 -5.85
C THR A 32 6.91 -10.52 -4.42
N GLY A 33 5.87 -11.10 -3.86
CA GLY A 33 5.47 -10.86 -2.46
C GLY A 33 4.41 -9.78 -2.29
N ASN A 34 3.80 -9.35 -3.39
CA ASN A 34 2.61 -8.56 -3.36
C ASN A 34 2.80 -7.06 -3.20
N ALA A 35 3.31 -6.44 -4.21
CA ALA A 35 2.87 -5.08 -4.46
C ALA A 35 1.35 -5.17 -4.65
N ASN A 36 0.55 -4.91 -3.64
CA ASN A 36 -0.92 -4.91 -3.71
C ASN A 36 -1.45 -3.83 -4.66
N GLY A 37 -0.64 -3.45 -5.66
CA GLY A 37 -0.94 -2.47 -6.67
C GLY A 37 -0.98 -1.04 -6.16
N ALA A 38 -0.58 -0.79 -4.92
CA ALA A 38 -0.56 0.56 -4.39
C ALA A 38 0.83 1.17 -4.51
N PHE A 39 0.85 2.33 -5.12
CA PHE A 39 2.01 3.20 -5.16
C PHE A 39 1.68 4.52 -4.49
N VAL A 40 2.64 5.06 -3.78
CA VAL A 40 2.53 6.34 -3.07
C VAL A 40 3.70 7.22 -3.51
N GLU A 41 3.41 8.38 -4.05
CA GLU A 41 4.43 9.37 -4.37
C GLU A 41 4.66 10.28 -3.16
N MET A 42 5.92 10.55 -2.84
CA MET A 42 6.33 11.55 -1.86
C MET A 42 7.75 12.04 -2.18
N ASP A 43 7.91 13.36 -2.27
CA ASP A 43 9.20 14.03 -2.46
C ASP A 43 10.02 13.53 -3.67
N GLY A 44 9.33 13.19 -4.76
CA GLY A 44 9.96 12.72 -5.99
C GLY A 44 10.35 11.24 -5.99
N TYR A 45 9.97 10.50 -4.98
CA TYR A 45 10.10 9.04 -4.92
C TYR A 45 8.74 8.36 -5.08
N LEU A 46 8.74 7.23 -5.76
CA LEU A 46 7.59 6.34 -5.80
C LEU A 46 7.81 5.20 -4.80
N PHE A 47 6.94 5.11 -3.80
CA PHE A 47 7.01 4.08 -2.76
C PHE A 47 5.98 2.98 -3.02
N TYR A 48 6.35 1.75 -2.71
CA TYR A 48 5.48 0.58 -2.76
C TYR A 48 5.93 -0.45 -1.72
N THR A 49 5.17 -1.52 -1.54
CA THR A 49 5.53 -2.60 -0.61
C THR A 49 5.71 -3.92 -1.32
N ASP A 50 6.67 -4.72 -0.85
CA ASP A 50 6.87 -6.11 -1.27
C ASP A 50 6.26 -7.14 -0.29
N GLY A 51 5.42 -6.67 0.65
CA GLY A 51 4.81 -7.51 1.68
C GLY A 51 5.58 -7.57 3.00
N THR A 52 6.86 -7.17 3.00
CA THR A 52 7.73 -7.15 4.19
C THR A 52 8.40 -5.80 4.37
N ASN A 53 8.75 -5.15 3.27
CA ASN A 53 9.46 -3.89 3.25
C ASN A 53 8.66 -2.82 2.50
N VAL A 54 8.98 -1.57 2.77
CA VAL A 54 8.68 -0.46 1.88
C VAL A 54 9.88 -0.24 0.98
N ARG A 55 9.64 -0.28 -0.32
CA ARG A 55 10.64 -0.02 -1.36
C ARG A 55 10.38 1.33 -2.02
N ASN A 56 11.42 1.90 -2.61
CA ASN A 56 11.29 3.16 -3.34
C ASN A 56 12.02 3.11 -4.68
N SER A 57 11.53 3.93 -5.62
CA SER A 57 12.25 4.25 -6.85
C SER A 57 13.47 5.12 -6.57
N ASP A 58 14.30 5.32 -7.59
CA ASP A 58 15.28 6.40 -7.57
C ASP A 58 14.58 7.76 -7.62
N LEU A 59 15.27 8.79 -7.14
CA LEU A 59 14.73 10.15 -7.09
C LEU A 59 14.34 10.66 -8.48
N ASN A 60 13.13 11.17 -8.60
CA ASN A 60 12.54 11.68 -9.84
C ASN A 60 12.48 10.64 -10.98
N SER A 61 12.47 9.36 -10.65
CA SER A 61 12.30 8.27 -11.61
C SER A 61 11.10 7.41 -11.25
N LEU A 62 10.36 6.97 -12.26
CA LEU A 62 9.28 5.99 -12.10
C LEU A 62 9.71 4.58 -12.54
N THR A 63 10.87 4.46 -13.17
CA THR A 63 11.31 3.23 -13.84
C THR A 63 12.65 2.70 -13.36
N ALA A 64 13.44 3.50 -12.62
CA ALA A 64 14.73 3.09 -12.06
C ALA A 64 14.60 2.79 -10.57
N TYR A 65 15.18 1.67 -10.15
CA TYR A 65 15.16 1.16 -8.79
C TYR A 65 16.55 0.68 -8.38
N SER A 66 16.79 0.59 -7.07
CA SER A 66 18.01 0.03 -6.52
C SER A 66 17.67 -1.11 -5.56
N ALA A 67 18.43 -2.20 -5.62
CA ALA A 67 18.25 -3.36 -4.75
C ALA A 67 18.29 -3.00 -3.26
N THR A 68 19.04 -1.96 -2.90
CA THR A 68 19.20 -1.48 -1.51
C THR A 68 18.19 -0.41 -1.09
N ALA A 69 17.33 0.05 -2.04
CA ALA A 69 16.36 1.11 -1.78
C ALA A 69 15.10 0.55 -1.10
N PHE A 70 15.24 0.09 0.13
CA PHE A 70 14.12 -0.39 0.94
C PHE A 70 14.28 -0.04 2.42
N LYS A 71 13.15 -0.04 3.13
CA LYS A 71 13.08 0.09 4.59
C LYS A 71 12.26 -1.07 5.16
N ALA A 72 12.82 -1.77 6.14
CA ALA A 72 12.12 -2.86 6.79
C ALA A 72 10.94 -2.35 7.64
N VAL A 73 9.84 -3.11 7.61
CA VAL A 73 8.64 -2.90 8.43
C VAL A 73 8.64 -4.01 9.49
N ASP A 74 9.36 -3.79 10.59
CA ASP A 74 9.78 -4.84 11.52
C ASP A 74 9.36 -4.61 12.99
N MET A 75 8.49 -3.62 13.27
CA MET A 75 7.98 -3.42 14.64
C MET A 75 6.95 -4.47 15.08
N ALA A 76 6.33 -5.16 14.13
CA ALA A 76 5.46 -6.28 14.38
C ALA A 76 5.79 -7.42 13.40
N PRO A 77 5.63 -8.69 13.81
CA PRO A 77 5.86 -9.85 12.94
C PRO A 77 4.62 -10.13 12.09
N ASP A 78 4.17 -9.16 11.33
CA ASP A 78 3.00 -9.28 10.44
C ASP A 78 3.34 -8.84 9.02
N ASN A 79 2.57 -9.35 8.06
CA ASN A 79 2.77 -9.00 6.65
C ASN A 79 2.19 -7.62 6.35
N VAL A 80 2.90 -6.86 5.54
CA VAL A 80 2.42 -5.59 5.01
C VAL A 80 1.35 -5.85 3.95
N VAL A 81 0.19 -5.22 4.11
CA VAL A 81 -0.97 -5.41 3.22
C VAL A 81 -1.41 -4.13 2.52
N ALA A 82 -0.99 -2.97 3.01
CA ALA A 82 -1.37 -1.69 2.42
C ALA A 82 -0.36 -0.58 2.72
N ILE A 83 -0.37 0.42 1.88
CA ILE A 83 0.42 1.64 2.02
C ILE A 83 -0.43 2.85 1.64
N ALA A 84 -0.31 3.95 2.38
CA ALA A 84 -0.96 5.21 2.07
C ALA A 84 -0.14 6.40 2.53
N ARG A 85 -0.36 7.54 1.89
CA ARG A 85 0.24 8.81 2.29
C ARG A 85 -0.76 9.65 3.06
N SER A 86 -0.32 10.25 4.14
CA SER A 86 -1.00 11.32 4.83
C SER A 86 -0.03 12.47 5.03
N LYS A 87 -0.27 13.60 4.36
CA LYS A 87 0.66 14.74 4.35
C LYS A 87 2.08 14.31 3.90
N ASN A 88 3.07 14.48 4.76
CA ASN A 88 4.48 14.13 4.51
C ASN A 88 4.88 12.82 5.21
N VAL A 89 3.92 11.93 5.41
CA VAL A 89 4.15 10.64 6.07
C VAL A 89 3.57 9.52 5.22
N ILE A 90 4.32 8.47 5.12
CA ILE A 90 3.88 7.20 4.56
C ILE A 90 3.44 6.31 5.72
N LEU A 91 2.17 5.93 5.73
CA LEU A 91 1.62 4.95 6.64
C LEU A 91 1.61 3.58 5.97
N VAL A 92 2.22 2.63 6.62
CA VAL A 92 2.33 1.25 6.18
C VAL A 92 1.50 0.39 7.10
N PHE A 93 0.58 -0.35 6.52
CA PHE A 93 -0.39 -1.17 7.23
C PHE A 93 0.00 -2.63 7.10
N GLY A 94 0.25 -3.26 8.23
CA GLY A 94 0.30 -4.70 8.35
C GLY A 94 -1.08 -5.29 8.60
N THR A 95 -1.16 -6.61 8.73
CA THR A 95 -2.41 -7.30 9.09
C THR A 95 -2.87 -7.03 10.52
N GLY A 96 -1.97 -6.64 11.41
CA GLY A 96 -2.25 -6.35 12.82
C GLY A 96 -1.53 -5.11 13.35
N SER A 97 -0.83 -4.35 12.50
CA SER A 97 -0.10 -3.16 12.92
C SER A 97 -0.10 -2.04 11.88
N ILE A 98 0.26 -0.85 12.31
CA ILE A 98 0.52 0.31 11.45
C ILE A 98 1.84 0.93 11.89
N GLN A 99 2.66 1.32 10.90
CA GLN A 99 3.90 2.05 11.10
C GLN A 99 3.95 3.25 10.18
N GLY A 100 4.42 4.39 10.70
CA GLY A 100 4.64 5.59 9.90
C GLY A 100 6.11 5.83 9.62
N PHE A 101 6.36 6.35 8.42
CA PHE A 101 7.68 6.71 7.94
C PHE A 101 7.67 8.13 7.36
N GLN A 102 8.73 8.85 7.61
CA GLN A 102 9.00 10.17 7.04
C GLN A 102 10.24 10.14 6.14
N ASN A 103 10.33 11.07 5.23
CA ASN A 103 11.54 11.26 4.44
C ASN A 103 12.59 11.98 5.29
N ALA A 104 13.71 11.32 5.57
CA ALA A 104 14.86 11.87 6.29
C ALA A 104 15.99 12.32 5.34
N GLY A 105 15.81 12.14 4.03
CA GLY A 105 16.76 12.59 3.02
C GLY A 105 18.07 11.81 2.98
N TYR A 106 18.06 10.54 3.39
CA TYR A 106 19.26 9.72 3.27
C TYR A 106 19.68 9.55 1.80
N ALA A 107 20.97 9.75 1.54
CA ALA A 107 21.51 9.71 0.18
C ALA A 107 21.74 8.27 -0.35
N VAL A 108 21.73 7.27 0.52
CA VAL A 108 21.99 5.86 0.16
C VAL A 108 20.91 4.98 0.78
N GLY A 109 20.40 4.06 0.00
CA GLY A 109 19.32 3.18 0.40
C GLY A 109 17.95 3.88 0.33
N SER A 110 17.06 3.55 1.26
CA SER A 110 15.77 4.24 1.35
C SER A 110 15.89 5.59 2.06
N PRO A 111 15.27 6.66 1.57
CA PRO A 111 15.25 7.95 2.24
C PRO A 111 14.38 7.96 3.51
N LEU A 112 13.68 6.87 3.78
CA LEU A 112 12.70 6.78 4.85
C LEU A 112 13.32 6.55 6.23
N GLU A 113 12.78 7.25 7.21
CA GLU A 113 13.00 7.03 8.63
C GLU A 113 11.70 6.73 9.34
N ARG A 114 11.73 5.82 10.30
CA ARG A 114 10.58 5.43 11.11
C ARG A 114 10.22 6.52 12.10
N ILE A 115 8.93 6.78 12.24
CA ILE A 115 8.38 7.65 13.27
C ILE A 115 7.96 6.77 14.46
N ALA A 116 8.71 6.80 15.55
CA ALA A 116 8.53 5.88 16.68
C ALA A 116 7.12 5.95 17.29
N GLN A 117 6.54 7.15 17.41
CA GLN A 117 5.20 7.37 17.98
C GLN A 117 4.05 7.02 17.03
N SER A 118 4.32 6.63 15.79
CA SER A 118 3.29 6.27 14.82
C SER A 118 2.86 4.80 14.88
N PHE A 119 3.53 4.00 15.71
CA PHE A 119 3.22 2.58 15.82
C PHE A 119 1.87 2.35 16.50
N SER A 120 1.02 1.55 15.88
CA SER A 120 -0.25 1.09 16.42
C SER A 120 -0.43 -0.41 16.22
N ARG A 121 -1.13 -1.07 17.13
CA ARG A 121 -1.49 -2.50 17.06
C ARG A 121 -2.88 -2.70 16.42
N ILE A 122 -3.16 -1.94 15.41
CA ILE A 122 -4.37 -2.03 14.58
C ILE A 122 -3.88 -2.15 13.15
N GLY A 123 -4.26 -3.21 12.46
CA GLY A 123 -3.87 -3.44 11.06
C GLY A 123 -5.04 -3.27 10.10
N ALA A 124 -4.74 -3.26 8.81
CA ALA A 124 -5.74 -3.22 7.76
C ALA A 124 -5.98 -4.61 7.17
N GLN A 125 -7.16 -4.83 6.60
CA GLN A 125 -7.47 -6.10 5.93
C GLN A 125 -6.78 -6.22 4.57
N SER A 126 -6.74 -5.14 3.80
CA SER A 126 -6.12 -5.09 2.48
C SER A 126 -5.97 -3.65 1.99
N GLN A 127 -5.23 -3.46 0.90
CA GLN A 127 -5.14 -2.16 0.22
C GLN A 127 -6.49 -1.66 -0.30
N MET A 128 -7.35 -2.56 -0.77
CA MET A 128 -8.67 -2.20 -1.28
C MET A 128 -9.66 -1.77 -0.20
N ALA A 129 -9.37 -2.12 1.04
CA ALA A 129 -10.16 -1.72 2.21
C ALA A 129 -9.74 -0.37 2.80
N LEU A 130 -8.97 0.43 2.04
CA LEU A 130 -8.38 1.68 2.48
C LEU A 130 -8.72 2.79 1.50
N THR A 131 -9.10 3.95 2.02
CA THR A 131 -9.38 5.15 1.22
C THR A 131 -8.89 6.40 1.94
N THR A 132 -8.52 7.40 1.17
CA THR A 132 -8.11 8.70 1.69
C THR A 132 -9.17 9.74 1.35
N LEU A 133 -9.59 10.48 2.36
CA LEU A 133 -10.49 11.61 2.22
C LEU A 133 -9.83 12.84 2.85
N GLU A 134 -9.50 13.82 2.02
CA GLU A 134 -8.71 14.99 2.43
C GLU A 134 -7.35 14.57 3.01
N ASN A 135 -7.16 14.73 4.33
CA ASN A 135 -5.95 14.34 5.04
C ASN A 135 -6.16 13.14 5.98
N ASP A 136 -7.37 12.61 6.02
CA ASP A 136 -7.71 11.45 6.85
C ASP A 136 -7.67 10.17 6.01
N ILE A 137 -7.19 9.10 6.60
CA ILE A 137 -7.23 7.77 6.00
C ILE A 137 -8.29 6.95 6.72
N PHE A 138 -9.24 6.42 5.96
CA PHE A 138 -10.25 5.50 6.45
C PHE A 138 -9.92 4.09 5.98
N PHE A 139 -10.06 3.11 6.85
CA PHE A 139 -9.75 1.73 6.50
C PHE A 139 -10.59 0.73 7.31
N LEU A 140 -10.77 -0.45 6.75
CA LEU A 140 -11.28 -1.60 7.46
C LEU A 140 -10.11 -2.34 8.10
N GLY A 141 -10.18 -2.55 9.39
CA GLY A 141 -9.10 -3.18 10.10
C GLY A 141 -9.53 -3.72 11.45
N SER A 142 -8.63 -4.44 12.07
CA SER A 142 -8.81 -5.02 13.39
C SER A 142 -7.56 -4.83 14.24
N ALA A 143 -7.74 -4.80 15.55
CA ALA A 143 -6.65 -5.09 16.46
C ALA A 143 -6.26 -6.58 16.31
N GLN A 144 -5.04 -6.92 16.68
CA GLN A 144 -4.62 -8.31 16.68
C GLN A 144 -5.62 -9.17 17.48
N TYR A 145 -6.24 -10.15 16.81
CA TYR A 145 -7.29 -11.02 17.36
C TYR A 145 -8.63 -10.32 17.71
N GLY A 146 -8.90 -9.15 17.15
CA GLY A 146 -10.14 -8.41 17.35
C GLY A 146 -11.10 -8.46 16.16
N ASP A 147 -12.31 -7.96 16.38
CA ASP A 147 -13.30 -7.81 15.33
C ASP A 147 -12.89 -6.71 14.35
N THR A 148 -13.42 -6.81 13.14
CA THR A 148 -13.21 -5.80 12.09
C THR A 148 -14.08 -4.58 12.34
N HIS A 149 -13.46 -3.42 12.28
CA HIS A 149 -14.11 -2.12 12.46
C HIS A 149 -13.69 -1.16 11.35
N VAL A 150 -14.45 -0.07 11.18
CA VAL A 150 -14.00 1.07 10.38
C VAL A 150 -13.18 2.00 11.27
N TRP A 151 -11.96 2.26 10.83
CA TRP A 151 -11.03 3.14 11.51
C TRP A 151 -10.75 4.37 10.67
N ARG A 152 -10.44 5.46 11.34
CA ARG A 152 -9.93 6.70 10.75
C ARG A 152 -8.59 7.02 11.39
N ILE A 153 -7.59 7.35 10.57
CA ILE A 153 -6.31 7.89 11.03
C ILE A 153 -6.26 9.37 10.69
N ARG A 154 -5.99 10.16 11.71
CA ARG A 154 -5.56 11.55 11.61
C ARG A 154 -4.30 11.67 12.46
N ASP A 155 -3.22 12.20 11.85
CA ASP A 155 -1.95 12.45 12.57
C ASP A 155 -1.40 11.22 13.32
N TYR A 156 -1.37 10.04 12.73
CA TYR A 156 -0.84 8.73 13.21
C TYR A 156 -1.73 7.96 14.18
N THR A 157 -2.77 8.54 14.76
CA THR A 157 -3.59 7.85 15.74
C THR A 157 -4.84 7.28 15.10
N PRO A 158 -5.03 5.96 15.07
CA PRO A 158 -6.26 5.35 14.60
C PRO A 158 -7.36 5.53 15.64
N VAL A 159 -8.52 5.98 15.19
CA VAL A 159 -9.74 6.14 15.98
C VAL A 159 -10.85 5.34 15.31
N LYS A 160 -11.53 4.51 16.10
CA LYS A 160 -12.70 3.76 15.63
C LYS A 160 -13.84 4.74 15.32
N VAL A 161 -14.41 4.62 14.11
CA VAL A 161 -15.52 5.47 13.66
C VAL A 161 -16.79 4.69 13.35
N SER A 162 -16.72 3.37 13.27
CA SER A 162 -17.90 2.52 13.12
C SER A 162 -18.74 2.47 14.38
N THR A 163 -20.06 2.43 14.19
CA THR A 163 -21.02 2.21 15.29
C THR A 163 -21.19 0.70 15.52
N SER A 164 -21.74 0.32 16.68
CA SER A 164 -22.02 -1.08 17.00
C SER A 164 -22.95 -1.76 15.98
N PHE A 165 -23.82 -1.00 15.32
CA PHE A 165 -24.69 -1.50 14.27
C PHE A 165 -23.88 -1.87 13.01
N VAL A 166 -22.97 -1.00 12.58
CA VAL A 166 -22.06 -1.24 11.43
C VAL A 166 -21.15 -2.42 11.74
N ASP A 167 -20.58 -2.49 12.94
CA ASP A 167 -19.71 -3.60 13.37
C ASP A 167 -20.43 -4.96 13.28
N LYS A 168 -21.69 -5.00 13.72
CA LYS A 168 -22.49 -6.22 13.61
C LYS A 168 -22.72 -6.68 12.18
N ILE A 169 -22.98 -5.74 11.26
CA ILE A 169 -23.12 -6.04 9.84
C ILE A 169 -21.80 -6.55 9.29
N MET A 170 -20.68 -5.89 9.60
CA MET A 170 -19.35 -6.29 9.16
C MET A 170 -18.98 -7.71 9.62
N GLY A 171 -19.26 -8.03 10.89
CA GLY A 171 -19.05 -9.37 11.42
C GLY A 171 -19.88 -10.46 10.68
N THR A 172 -21.10 -10.13 10.28
CA THR A 172 -21.96 -11.06 9.51
C THR A 172 -21.39 -11.29 8.10
N VAL A 173 -20.91 -10.24 7.43
CA VAL A 173 -20.32 -10.35 6.09
C VAL A 173 -19.04 -11.20 6.15
N ASN A 174 -18.16 -10.96 7.11
CA ASN A 174 -16.93 -11.74 7.27
C ASN A 174 -17.20 -13.23 7.53
N ALA A 175 -18.21 -13.54 8.35
CA ALA A 175 -18.62 -14.93 8.63
C ALA A 175 -19.14 -15.64 7.37
N THR A 176 -19.87 -14.92 6.51
CA THR A 176 -20.41 -15.46 5.25
C THR A 176 -19.33 -15.66 4.19
N GLN A 177 -18.36 -14.76 4.13
CA GLN A 177 -17.23 -14.89 3.20
C GLN A 177 -16.28 -16.03 3.59
N GLY A 178 -16.05 -16.25 4.86
CA GLY A 178 -15.20 -17.34 5.37
C GLY A 178 -15.70 -18.74 5.01
N THR A 179 -16.99 -18.91 4.72
CA THR A 179 -17.58 -20.18 4.28
C THR A 179 -17.49 -20.43 2.77
N ASN A 180 -17.22 -19.40 1.96
CA ASN A 180 -17.19 -19.51 0.50
C ASN A 180 -15.78 -19.78 -0.09
N TYR A 181 -14.73 -19.81 0.73
CA TYR A 181 -13.35 -20.09 0.28
C TYR A 181 -12.83 -21.47 0.66
N VAL A 182 -13.71 -22.38 1.11
CA VAL A 182 -13.37 -23.79 1.38
C VAL A 182 -14.18 -24.66 0.42
N SER A 183 -13.76 -24.72 -0.82
CA SER A 183 -14.15 -25.75 -1.77
C SER A 183 -13.13 -25.86 -2.90
#